data_b1c22739478fc580e53e666598656929
#
_entry.id   b1c22739478fc580e53e666598656929
#
_cell.length_a   1.000
_cell.length_b   1.000
_cell.length_c   1.000
_cell.angle_alpha   90.00
_cell.angle_beta   90.00
_cell.angle_gamma   90.00
#
_symmetry.space_group_name_H-M   'P 1'
#
loop_
_entity.id
_entity.type
_entity.pdbx_description
1 polymer ?
#
loop_
_entity_poly.entity_id
_entity_poly.type
_entity_poly.pdbx_seq_one_letter_code
_entity_poly.pdbx_strand_id
1 'polypeptide(L)'
;MDVGRRRLLAALAAAPLLGAAAKKEPKRREPPAPRPSRRRKDAKPPEAHVDVAVVGAGAVGAWTAWHLVRAGEKVRLFDAYGAGNGRAASSLSSMMLDPVQGGDALYADLVDDSYDAWKRLSNSASLPILTPCETLTAPAAADTPAPPRGVDRESGVRLRTRFPQIAWREDEQVLRADKGAMIAGRRAVLETILDAQVEPETVVMPAPLLDKRRDLYVLPDGGTARGIVYACGAWLTELFPQILTPARLSAVRSLIFHFGPGQGDEQYRPPAMPAFVDRAYGFSLLPDVEGAGVRCWRSVPDASVDPDSFDRRADERALADTRQWLSARLPRLAAAPVVASAAAHDCRTATGDLLLDRLPGHPRVWLVGGAAGRAFSLAPAIGARVAAHVADPARAVESRWALERLMI
;
A
#
# COMPACT_ATOMS: atom_id res chain seq x y z
N MET A 1 47.24 -10.26 31.20
CA MET A 1 46.83 -11.32 32.13
C MET A 1 45.36 -11.56 31.92
N ASP A 2 45.00 -12.54 31.16
CA ASP A 2 43.72 -13.20 31.32
C ASP A 2 43.77 -14.61 30.70
N VAL A 3 43.71 -15.61 31.56
CA VAL A 3 43.87 -17.04 31.29
C VAL A 3 42.55 -17.68 30.81
N GLY A 4 41.51 -16.88 30.62
CA GLY A 4 40.13 -17.34 30.31
C GLY A 4 39.81 -17.61 28.84
N ARG A 5 40.61 -17.12 27.88
CA ARG A 5 40.26 -17.18 26.43
C ARG A 5 40.88 -18.33 25.63
N ARG A 6 41.70 -19.18 26.24
CA ARG A 6 42.40 -20.29 25.54
C ARG A 6 41.77 -21.69 25.70
N ARG A 7 40.61 -21.85 26.35
CA ARG A 7 39.97 -23.15 26.55
C ARG A 7 38.75 -23.48 25.71
N LEU A 8 38.39 -22.61 24.74
CA LEU A 8 37.20 -22.82 23.90
C LEU A 8 37.47 -23.22 22.44
N LEU A 9 38.73 -23.43 22.05
CA LEU A 9 39.14 -23.80 20.68
C LEU A 9 39.81 -25.15 20.50
N ALA A 10 39.77 -26.04 21.52
CA ALA A 10 40.43 -27.35 21.49
C ALA A 10 39.49 -28.57 21.54
N ALA A 11 38.20 -28.43 21.21
CA ALA A 11 37.24 -29.53 21.27
C ALA A 11 36.56 -29.88 19.93
N LEU A 12 37.16 -29.55 18.80
CA LEU A 12 36.62 -29.85 17.46
C LEU A 12 37.67 -30.53 16.55
N ALA A 13 38.28 -31.63 17.02
CA ALA A 13 39.05 -32.52 16.14
C ALA A 13 39.12 -33.88 16.77
N ALA A 14 38.16 -34.77 16.48
CA ALA A 14 38.25 -36.22 16.35
C ALA A 14 36.85 -36.85 16.49
N ALA A 15 36.23 -37.17 15.35
CA ALA A 15 35.24 -38.24 15.31
C ALA A 15 35.44 -39.05 14.03
N PRO A 16 35.47 -40.36 14.09
CA PRO A 16 35.82 -41.23 12.98
C PRO A 16 34.65 -41.45 12.03
N LEU A 17 34.98 -41.59 10.75
CA LEU A 17 34.11 -42.05 9.66
C LEU A 17 33.58 -43.46 9.98
N LEU A 18 32.29 -43.59 10.19
CA LEU A 18 31.58 -44.87 10.20
C LEU A 18 30.35 -44.79 9.32
N GLY A 19 30.36 -45.66 8.33
CA GLY A 19 29.33 -46.33 7.55
C GLY A 19 28.03 -45.62 7.23
N ALA A 20 27.81 -45.36 5.94
CA ALA A 20 26.53 -45.02 5.34
C ALA A 20 25.51 -46.15 5.52
N ALA A 21 24.58 -46.02 6.45
CA ALA A 21 23.32 -46.72 6.48
C ALA A 21 22.23 -45.78 6.00
N ALA A 22 21.59 -46.11 4.86
CA ALA A 22 20.47 -45.40 4.31
C ALA A 22 19.32 -45.29 5.37
N LYS A 23 19.14 -44.12 5.96
CA LYS A 23 17.97 -43.82 6.80
C LYS A 23 16.82 -43.51 5.86
N LYS A 24 15.77 -44.35 5.93
CA LYS A 24 14.44 -44.04 5.35
C LYS A 24 14.00 -42.69 5.87
N GLU A 25 13.67 -41.77 4.93
CA GLU A 25 13.02 -40.50 5.25
C GLU A 25 11.75 -40.75 6.08
N PRO A 26 11.55 -40.02 7.17
CA PRO A 26 10.30 -40.09 7.90
C PRO A 26 9.20 -39.50 7.01
N LYS A 27 8.14 -40.29 6.74
CA LYS A 27 6.93 -39.81 6.10
C LYS A 27 6.47 -38.55 6.78
N ARG A 28 6.42 -37.42 6.07
CA ARG A 28 5.75 -36.19 6.51
C ARG A 28 4.34 -36.57 6.94
N ARG A 29 4.04 -36.46 8.23
CA ARG A 29 2.67 -36.53 8.72
C ARG A 29 1.97 -35.27 8.22
N GLU A 30 0.92 -35.45 7.40
CA GLU A 30 0.01 -34.38 7.09
C GLU A 30 -0.50 -33.74 8.41
N PRO A 31 -0.55 -32.40 8.48
CA PRO A 31 -1.14 -31.77 9.65
C PRO A 31 -2.59 -32.26 9.80
N PRO A 32 -3.04 -32.56 11.02
CA PRO A 32 -4.40 -33.02 11.24
C PRO A 32 -5.36 -31.94 10.73
N ALA A 33 -6.39 -32.37 9.99
CA ALA A 33 -7.48 -31.51 9.54
C ALA A 33 -7.98 -30.67 10.73
N PRO A 34 -8.28 -29.36 10.54
CA PRO A 34 -8.80 -28.51 11.61
C PRO A 34 -10.06 -29.16 12.18
N ARG A 35 -10.04 -29.45 13.49
CA ARG A 35 -11.19 -29.99 14.18
C ARG A 35 -12.36 -29.00 14.03
N PRO A 36 -13.54 -29.42 13.62
CA PRO A 36 -14.69 -28.54 13.58
C PRO A 36 -14.87 -27.91 14.97
N SER A 37 -14.86 -26.60 15.05
CA SER A 37 -15.08 -25.85 16.28
C SER A 37 -16.41 -26.30 16.85
N ARG A 38 -16.41 -26.83 18.09
CA ARG A 38 -17.67 -27.12 18.81
C ARG A 38 -18.43 -25.80 18.90
N ARG A 39 -19.54 -25.67 18.16
CA ARG A 39 -20.49 -24.58 18.32
C ARG A 39 -20.86 -24.53 19.82
N ARG A 40 -20.51 -23.43 20.47
CA ARG A 40 -21.03 -23.11 21.79
C ARG A 40 -22.56 -22.98 21.64
N LYS A 41 -23.31 -23.86 22.28
CA LYS A 41 -24.78 -23.86 22.25
C LYS A 41 -25.42 -22.62 22.89
N ASP A 42 -24.64 -21.77 23.51
CA ASP A 42 -25.08 -20.59 24.26
C ASP A 42 -24.64 -19.26 23.64
N ALA A 43 -24.24 -19.26 22.39
CA ALA A 43 -23.97 -18.00 21.69
C ALA A 43 -25.29 -17.32 21.38
N LYS A 44 -25.53 -16.15 22.01
CA LYS A 44 -26.62 -15.22 21.65
C LYS A 44 -26.63 -15.11 20.11
N PRO A 45 -27.82 -15.24 19.46
CA PRO A 45 -27.90 -15.09 18.02
C PRO A 45 -27.17 -13.79 17.63
N PRO A 46 -26.31 -13.77 16.60
CA PRO A 46 -25.61 -12.57 16.21
C PRO A 46 -26.62 -11.46 15.96
N GLU A 47 -26.30 -10.27 16.41
CA GLU A 47 -27.07 -9.05 16.12
C GLU A 47 -27.08 -8.88 14.61
N ALA A 48 -28.21 -9.19 14.01
CA ALA A 48 -28.21 -9.89 12.74
C ALA A 48 -28.16 -8.97 11.54
N HIS A 49 -28.09 -7.63 11.70
CA HIS A 49 -28.18 -6.75 10.54
C HIS A 49 -27.27 -5.56 10.66
N VAL A 50 -26.36 -5.44 9.69
CA VAL A 50 -25.60 -4.22 9.44
C VAL A 50 -25.95 -3.69 8.05
N ASP A 51 -25.70 -2.41 7.83
CA ASP A 51 -25.97 -1.77 6.55
C ASP A 51 -24.91 -2.18 5.55
N VAL A 52 -23.63 -2.12 5.93
CA VAL A 52 -22.50 -2.41 5.05
C VAL A 52 -21.44 -3.23 5.75
N ALA A 53 -20.99 -4.29 5.08
CA ALA A 53 -19.78 -5.01 5.41
C ALA A 53 -18.64 -4.50 4.52
N VAL A 54 -17.55 -3.98 5.12
CA VAL A 54 -16.34 -3.59 4.40
C VAL A 54 -15.28 -4.67 4.60
N VAL A 55 -14.72 -5.18 3.51
CA VAL A 55 -13.74 -6.27 3.49
C VAL A 55 -12.39 -5.74 3.04
N GLY A 56 -11.39 -5.86 3.92
CA GLY A 56 -10.06 -5.27 3.79
C GLY A 56 -9.90 -4.03 4.67
N ALA A 57 -9.12 -4.14 5.75
CA ALA A 57 -8.80 -3.05 6.66
C ALA A 57 -7.47 -2.33 6.28
N GLY A 58 -7.17 -2.26 4.97
CA GLY A 58 -6.15 -1.39 4.41
C GLY A 58 -6.61 0.06 4.32
N ALA A 59 -5.82 0.95 3.72
CA ALA A 59 -6.14 2.38 3.66
C ALA A 59 -7.52 2.67 3.03
N VAL A 60 -7.83 2.06 1.88
CA VAL A 60 -9.10 2.29 1.17
C VAL A 60 -10.29 1.79 1.98
N GLY A 61 -10.20 0.57 2.56
CA GLY A 61 -11.28 0.02 3.38
C GLY A 61 -11.48 0.80 4.67
N ALA A 62 -10.40 1.22 5.34
CA ALA A 62 -10.47 2.04 6.54
C ALA A 62 -11.18 3.39 6.29
N TRP A 63 -10.81 4.10 5.22
CA TRP A 63 -11.48 5.35 4.84
C TRP A 63 -12.92 5.13 4.35
N THR A 64 -13.18 4.02 3.67
CA THR A 64 -14.56 3.66 3.30
C THR A 64 -15.43 3.46 4.54
N ALA A 65 -14.95 2.69 5.50
CA ALA A 65 -15.65 2.48 6.78
C ALA A 65 -15.84 3.81 7.52
N TRP A 66 -14.81 4.66 7.55
CA TRP A 66 -14.86 5.98 8.17
C TRP A 66 -16.00 6.86 7.59
N HIS A 67 -16.08 6.94 6.26
CA HIS A 67 -17.12 7.74 5.60
C HIS A 67 -18.52 7.16 5.80
N LEU A 68 -18.66 5.83 5.74
CA LEU A 68 -19.95 5.16 5.96
C LEU A 68 -20.47 5.37 7.39
N VAL A 69 -19.61 5.21 8.39
CA VAL A 69 -19.99 5.45 9.80
C VAL A 69 -20.42 6.91 10.02
N ARG A 70 -19.70 7.86 9.44
CA ARG A 70 -20.06 9.28 9.52
C ARG A 70 -21.32 9.64 8.75
N ALA A 71 -21.70 8.83 7.77
CA ALA A 71 -23.00 8.92 7.10
C ALA A 71 -24.14 8.28 7.91
N GLY A 72 -23.86 7.66 9.07
CA GLY A 72 -24.82 7.01 9.94
C GLY A 72 -25.09 5.53 9.64
N GLU A 73 -24.30 4.92 8.74
CA GLU A 73 -24.41 3.51 8.42
C GLU A 73 -23.84 2.62 9.55
N LYS A 74 -24.47 1.49 9.80
CA LYS A 74 -23.94 0.44 10.67
C LYS A 74 -22.95 -0.39 9.88
N VAL A 75 -21.66 -0.26 10.20
CA VAL A 75 -20.55 -0.87 9.46
C VAL A 75 -19.89 -1.97 10.28
N ARG A 76 -19.58 -3.10 9.63
CA ARG A 76 -18.58 -4.07 10.11
C ARG A 76 -17.39 -4.06 9.16
N LEU A 77 -16.20 -4.06 9.73
CA LEU A 77 -14.94 -4.06 8.98
C LEU A 77 -14.24 -5.40 9.19
N PHE A 78 -13.90 -6.08 8.10
CA PHE A 78 -13.27 -7.39 8.12
C PHE A 78 -11.89 -7.33 7.45
N ASP A 79 -10.93 -8.09 7.99
CA ASP A 79 -9.62 -8.29 7.36
C ASP A 79 -9.10 -9.69 7.69
N ALA A 80 -8.54 -10.38 6.71
CA ALA A 80 -8.05 -11.73 6.89
C ALA A 80 -6.86 -11.82 7.88
N TYR A 81 -6.06 -10.77 7.97
CA TYR A 81 -4.82 -10.72 8.76
C TYR A 81 -4.85 -9.66 9.86
N GLY A 82 -5.96 -8.91 9.98
CA GLY A 82 -6.12 -7.78 10.89
C GLY A 82 -5.57 -6.48 10.32
N ALA A 83 -6.03 -5.37 10.90
CA ALA A 83 -5.65 -4.03 10.45
C ALA A 83 -4.17 -3.75 10.65
N GLY A 84 -3.56 -3.04 9.70
CA GLY A 84 -2.15 -2.67 9.77
C GLY A 84 -1.19 -3.85 9.75
N ASN A 85 -1.62 -5.04 9.27
CA ASN A 85 -0.77 -6.21 9.14
C ASN A 85 0.38 -6.00 8.15
N GLY A 86 1.52 -6.67 8.37
CA GLY A 86 2.73 -6.51 7.56
C GLY A 86 2.63 -7.05 6.12
N ARG A 87 1.53 -7.74 5.76
CA ARG A 87 1.30 -8.24 4.40
C ARG A 87 0.68 -7.18 3.48
N ALA A 88 -0.10 -6.26 4.06
CA ALA A 88 -0.80 -5.23 3.30
C ALA A 88 0.16 -4.21 2.67
N ALA A 89 -0.13 -3.76 1.47
CA ALA A 89 0.61 -2.69 0.80
C ALA A 89 0.65 -1.39 1.64
N SER A 90 -0.38 -1.15 2.44
CA SER A 90 -0.50 -0.01 3.35
C SER A 90 0.33 -0.10 4.63
N SER A 91 1.10 -1.18 4.85
CA SER A 91 1.91 -1.34 6.06
C SER A 91 3.30 -0.69 5.99
N LEU A 92 3.67 -0.12 4.85
CA LEU A 92 4.96 0.54 4.65
C LEU A 92 5.15 1.73 5.60
N SER A 93 6.41 2.07 5.91
CA SER A 93 6.77 3.14 6.84
C SER A 93 6.24 4.49 6.42
N SER A 94 6.34 4.81 5.14
CA SER A 94 5.88 6.08 4.57
C SER A 94 5.32 5.89 3.16
N MET A 95 4.32 6.70 2.82
CA MET A 95 3.67 6.72 1.51
C MET A 95 3.66 8.16 0.99
N MET A 96 3.76 8.33 -0.32
CA MET A 96 3.79 9.65 -0.95
C MET A 96 2.40 10.09 -1.37
N LEU A 97 2.02 11.31 -1.01
CA LEU A 97 0.93 12.02 -1.65
C LEU A 97 1.55 12.99 -2.66
N ASP A 98 1.41 12.65 -3.94
CA ASP A 98 1.96 13.41 -5.05
C ASP A 98 0.87 14.18 -5.81
N PRO A 99 0.84 15.52 -5.77
CA PRO A 99 -0.13 16.32 -6.52
C PRO A 99 0.04 16.25 -8.03
N VAL A 100 1.23 15.89 -8.52
CA VAL A 100 1.49 15.84 -9.96
C VAL A 100 0.67 14.73 -10.64
N GLN A 101 0.46 13.59 -9.96
CA GLN A 101 -0.33 12.44 -10.46
C GLN A 101 -0.04 12.06 -11.91
N GLY A 102 1.15 12.41 -12.41
CA GLY A 102 1.51 12.18 -13.80
C GLY A 102 0.82 13.07 -14.82
N GLY A 103 0.23 14.17 -14.39
CA GLY A 103 -0.56 15.06 -15.24
C GLY A 103 -2.01 14.60 -15.44
N ASP A 104 -2.46 13.59 -14.68
CA ASP A 104 -3.83 13.06 -14.76
C ASP A 104 -4.79 13.90 -13.92
N ALA A 105 -5.62 14.71 -14.56
CA ALA A 105 -6.55 15.64 -13.92
C ALA A 105 -7.56 14.92 -13.00
N LEU A 106 -8.07 13.74 -13.40
CA LEU A 106 -9.01 12.98 -12.58
C LEU A 106 -8.43 12.61 -11.21
N TYR A 107 -7.15 12.24 -11.18
CA TYR A 107 -6.49 11.91 -9.92
C TYR A 107 -5.97 13.15 -9.18
N ALA A 108 -5.59 14.19 -9.90
CA ALA A 108 -5.19 15.46 -9.30
C ALA A 108 -6.34 16.08 -8.47
N ASP A 109 -7.58 15.99 -8.97
CA ASP A 109 -8.77 16.45 -8.24
C ASP A 109 -9.01 15.71 -6.91
N LEU A 110 -8.54 14.45 -6.80
CA LEU A 110 -8.64 13.68 -5.55
C LEU A 110 -7.57 14.06 -4.52
N VAL A 111 -6.50 14.73 -4.96
CA VAL A 111 -5.37 15.04 -4.07
C VAL A 111 -5.76 16.06 -3.02
N ASP A 112 -6.45 17.15 -3.40
CA ASP A 112 -6.82 18.22 -2.47
C ASP A 112 -7.74 17.68 -1.35
N ASP A 113 -8.79 16.92 -1.72
CA ASP A 113 -9.69 16.28 -0.76
C ASP A 113 -8.94 15.32 0.16
N SER A 114 -8.02 14.55 -0.39
CA SER A 114 -7.23 13.58 0.37
C SER A 114 -6.23 14.27 1.29
N TYR A 115 -5.53 15.30 0.82
CA TYR A 115 -4.58 16.06 1.64
C TYR A 115 -5.25 16.66 2.88
N ASP A 116 -6.40 17.32 2.69
CA ASP A 116 -7.13 17.94 3.78
C ASP A 116 -7.67 16.92 4.78
N ALA A 117 -8.12 15.76 4.30
CA ALA A 117 -8.58 14.68 5.18
C ALA A 117 -7.43 14.08 5.99
N TRP A 118 -6.29 13.77 5.35
CA TRP A 118 -5.10 13.29 6.04
C TRP A 118 -4.56 14.32 7.04
N LYS A 119 -4.57 15.59 6.70
CA LYS A 119 -4.14 16.69 7.59
C LYS A 119 -5.04 16.80 8.81
N ARG A 120 -6.37 16.74 8.64
CA ARG A 120 -7.32 16.73 9.77
C ARG A 120 -7.07 15.56 10.70
N LEU A 121 -6.95 14.36 10.16
CA LEU A 121 -6.65 13.15 10.94
C LEU A 121 -5.29 13.25 11.64
N SER A 122 -4.27 13.78 10.99
CA SER A 122 -2.95 13.99 11.59
C SER A 122 -2.98 14.96 12.77
N ASN A 123 -3.84 15.99 12.71
CA ASN A 123 -3.97 16.97 13.78
C ASN A 123 -4.68 16.40 15.03
N SER A 124 -5.48 15.34 14.88
CA SER A 124 -6.17 14.65 15.98
C SER A 124 -5.39 13.46 16.52
N ALA A 125 -4.42 12.95 15.78
CA ALA A 125 -3.62 11.79 16.17
C ALA A 125 -2.58 12.13 17.25
N SER A 126 -2.23 11.15 18.09
CA SER A 126 -1.21 11.30 19.14
C SER A 126 0.19 11.57 18.57
N LEU A 127 0.49 11.03 17.39
CA LEU A 127 1.73 11.25 16.64
C LEU A 127 1.36 11.70 15.23
N PRO A 128 2.08 12.66 14.65
CA PRO A 128 1.83 13.10 13.28
C PRO A 128 1.83 11.92 12.30
N ILE A 129 0.83 11.86 11.44
CA ILE A 129 0.74 10.88 10.36
C ILE A 129 1.02 11.48 8.99
N LEU A 130 0.91 12.81 8.87
CA LEU A 130 1.23 13.54 7.65
C LEU A 130 2.39 14.50 7.92
N THR A 131 3.44 14.40 7.13
CA THR A 131 4.57 15.31 7.09
C THR A 131 4.53 16.08 5.77
N PRO A 132 4.26 17.39 5.77
CA PRO A 132 4.31 18.20 4.55
C PRO A 132 5.67 18.10 3.88
N CYS A 133 5.69 17.94 2.57
CA CYS A 133 6.90 17.79 1.80
C CYS A 133 6.63 18.20 0.36
N GLU A 134 7.46 19.09 -0.20
CA GLU A 134 7.38 19.35 -1.64
C GLU A 134 7.58 18.06 -2.44
N THR A 135 6.88 17.96 -3.56
CA THR A 135 7.12 16.89 -4.52
C THR A 135 7.67 17.43 -5.82
N LEU A 136 8.68 16.75 -6.34
CA LEU A 136 9.30 17.02 -7.62
C LEU A 136 9.12 15.81 -8.53
N THR A 137 8.69 16.03 -9.77
CA THR A 137 8.57 14.98 -10.78
C THR A 137 9.35 15.35 -12.03
N ALA A 138 10.43 14.62 -12.29
CA ALA A 138 11.16 14.71 -13.56
C ALA A 138 10.47 13.82 -14.60
N PRO A 139 9.98 14.37 -15.72
CA PRO A 139 9.26 13.62 -16.74
C PRO A 139 10.16 12.63 -17.49
N ALA A 140 9.57 11.60 -18.08
CA ALA A 140 10.28 10.56 -18.83
C ALA A 140 10.68 10.99 -20.25
N ALA A 141 10.01 11.96 -20.86
CA ALA A 141 10.20 12.38 -22.24
C ALA A 141 9.96 13.87 -22.42
N ALA A 142 10.30 14.36 -23.62
CA ALA A 142 10.15 15.77 -24.00
C ALA A 142 8.69 16.29 -23.90
N ASP A 143 7.70 15.42 -24.01
CA ASP A 143 6.29 15.76 -23.86
C ASP A 143 5.87 15.78 -22.39
N THR A 144 6.33 16.79 -21.69
CA THR A 144 5.82 17.03 -20.33
C THR A 144 4.41 17.59 -20.44
N PRO A 145 3.37 16.92 -19.92
CA PRO A 145 2.02 17.40 -19.97
C PRO A 145 1.89 18.77 -19.31
N ALA A 146 0.84 19.51 -19.65
CA ALA A 146 0.52 20.74 -18.93
C ALA A 146 0.44 20.44 -17.43
N PRO A 147 1.08 21.25 -16.58
CA PRO A 147 1.02 20.98 -15.14
C PRO A 147 -0.42 21.07 -14.64
N PRO A 148 -0.86 20.14 -13.76
CA PRO A 148 -2.14 20.25 -13.09
C PRO A 148 -2.23 21.53 -12.25
N ARG A 149 -3.42 21.85 -11.78
CA ARG A 149 -3.61 22.98 -10.87
C ARG A 149 -2.73 22.86 -9.63
N GLY A 150 -2.03 23.92 -9.26
CA GLY A 150 -1.13 23.96 -8.09
C GLY A 150 0.21 23.26 -8.31
N VAL A 151 0.56 22.96 -9.54
CA VAL A 151 1.86 22.41 -9.96
C VAL A 151 2.54 23.38 -10.89
N ASP A 152 3.79 23.72 -10.59
CA ASP A 152 4.62 24.63 -11.37
C ASP A 152 5.66 23.85 -12.19
N ARG A 153 6.19 24.50 -13.24
CA ARG A 153 7.40 24.05 -13.92
C ARG A 153 8.61 24.74 -13.29
N GLU A 154 9.64 23.97 -13.00
CA GLU A 154 10.87 24.47 -12.43
C GLU A 154 12.07 23.96 -13.25
N SER A 155 13.07 24.82 -13.46
CA SER A 155 14.28 24.43 -14.19
C SER A 155 15.32 23.79 -13.28
N GLY A 156 16.11 22.87 -13.85
CA GLY A 156 17.22 22.23 -13.13
C GLY A 156 18.22 23.23 -12.58
N VAL A 157 18.43 24.38 -13.25
CA VAL A 157 19.30 25.48 -12.78
C VAL A 157 18.81 26.05 -11.45
N ARG A 158 17.51 26.32 -11.31
CA ARG A 158 16.94 26.83 -10.05
C ARG A 158 16.91 25.76 -8.97
N LEU A 159 16.56 24.52 -9.33
CA LEU A 159 16.55 23.40 -8.40
C LEU A 159 17.94 23.08 -7.85
N ARG A 160 19.01 23.29 -8.61
CA ARG A 160 20.39 23.11 -8.13
C ARG A 160 20.72 24.04 -6.95
N THR A 161 20.20 25.25 -6.95
CA THR A 161 20.37 26.19 -5.83
C THR A 161 19.53 25.80 -4.63
N ARG A 162 18.32 25.30 -4.86
CA ARG A 162 17.35 24.98 -3.80
C ARG A 162 17.59 23.62 -3.16
N PHE A 163 17.95 22.63 -3.99
CA PHE A 163 18.19 21.24 -3.59
C PHE A 163 19.54 20.77 -4.12
N PRO A 164 20.66 21.30 -3.58
CA PRO A 164 22.00 21.04 -4.09
C PRO A 164 22.48 19.60 -3.90
N GLN A 165 21.81 18.82 -3.03
CA GLN A 165 22.08 17.40 -2.80
C GLN A 165 21.63 16.51 -3.96
N ILE A 166 20.74 17.02 -4.86
CA ILE A 166 20.29 16.33 -6.05
C ILE A 166 21.02 16.87 -7.27
N ALA A 167 21.57 16.00 -8.08
CA ALA A 167 22.24 16.37 -9.34
C ALA A 167 21.19 16.67 -10.43
N TRP A 168 21.07 17.93 -10.81
CA TRP A 168 20.17 18.42 -11.84
C TRP A 168 20.90 18.70 -13.14
N ARG A 169 20.30 18.33 -14.29
CA ARG A 169 20.79 18.77 -15.59
C ARG A 169 20.32 20.20 -15.86
N GLU A 170 21.09 20.94 -16.66
CA GLU A 170 20.75 22.34 -16.97
C GLU A 170 19.47 22.49 -17.80
N ASP A 171 19.25 21.56 -18.72
CA ASP A 171 18.08 21.48 -19.60
C ASP A 171 16.86 20.81 -18.96
N GLU A 172 17.00 20.32 -17.75
CA GLU A 172 15.95 19.56 -17.09
C GLU A 172 14.76 20.44 -16.68
N GLN A 173 13.57 20.03 -17.05
CA GLN A 173 12.32 20.64 -16.62
C GLN A 173 11.60 19.68 -15.68
N VAL A 174 11.25 20.16 -14.50
CA VAL A 174 10.68 19.36 -13.42
C VAL A 174 9.33 19.96 -13.02
N LEU A 175 8.34 19.13 -12.80
CA LEU A 175 7.07 19.53 -12.21
C LEU A 175 7.23 19.59 -10.70
N ARG A 176 6.86 20.71 -10.08
CA ARG A 176 6.99 20.98 -8.65
C ARG A 176 5.62 21.26 -8.04
N ALA A 177 5.32 20.61 -6.95
CA ALA A 177 4.12 20.87 -6.17
C ALA A 177 4.44 21.12 -4.69
N ASP A 178 3.92 22.22 -4.16
CA ASP A 178 4.11 22.60 -2.76
C ASP A 178 3.25 21.79 -1.78
N LYS A 179 2.07 21.35 -2.22
CA LYS A 179 1.10 20.59 -1.41
C LYS A 179 1.37 19.07 -1.37
N GLY A 180 2.58 18.61 -1.62
CA GLY A 180 2.95 17.23 -1.41
C GLY A 180 3.05 16.86 0.07
N ALA A 181 3.01 15.57 0.35
CA ALA A 181 3.20 15.08 1.72
C ALA A 181 3.72 13.64 1.75
N MET A 182 4.35 13.30 2.85
CA MET A 182 4.56 11.92 3.26
C MET A 182 3.54 11.53 4.32
N ILE A 183 3.01 10.31 4.22
CA ILE A 183 2.01 9.77 5.13
C ILE A 183 2.59 8.52 5.78
N ALA A 184 2.57 8.45 7.11
CA ALA A 184 3.05 7.29 7.87
C ALA A 184 2.11 6.09 7.65
N GLY A 185 2.49 5.15 6.77
CA GLY A 185 1.61 4.14 6.19
C GLY A 185 0.76 3.37 7.20
N ARG A 186 1.39 2.47 7.95
CA ARG A 186 0.68 1.65 8.94
C ARG A 186 -0.05 2.49 10.00
N ARG A 187 0.62 3.52 10.53
CA ARG A 187 0.06 4.39 11.57
C ARG A 187 -1.20 5.10 11.06
N ALA A 188 -1.15 5.62 9.85
CA ALA A 188 -2.30 6.31 9.24
C ALA A 188 -3.53 5.40 9.09
N VAL A 189 -3.35 4.13 8.74
CA VAL A 189 -4.46 3.16 8.68
C VAL A 189 -5.07 2.93 10.06
N LEU A 190 -4.23 2.71 11.07
CA LEU A 190 -4.70 2.45 12.44
C LEU A 190 -5.41 3.68 13.03
N GLU A 191 -4.88 4.88 12.83
CA GLU A 191 -5.53 6.13 13.27
C GLU A 191 -6.86 6.37 12.53
N THR A 192 -6.96 6.03 11.24
CA THR A 192 -8.22 6.13 10.51
C THR A 192 -9.29 5.21 11.11
N ILE A 193 -8.93 3.98 11.45
CA ILE A 193 -9.84 2.99 12.05
C ILE A 193 -10.26 3.43 13.45
N LEU A 194 -9.30 3.95 14.23
CA LEU A 194 -9.56 4.46 15.57
C LEU A 194 -10.52 5.67 15.54
N ASP A 195 -10.30 6.63 14.63
CA ASP A 195 -11.18 7.80 14.46
C ASP A 195 -12.56 7.42 13.89
N ALA A 196 -12.63 6.37 13.07
CA ALA A 196 -13.89 5.79 12.61
C ALA A 196 -14.69 5.11 13.73
N GLN A 197 -14.05 4.73 14.84
CA GLN A 197 -14.64 3.96 15.94
C GLN A 197 -15.22 2.61 15.47
N VAL A 198 -14.56 1.97 14.51
CA VAL A 198 -14.92 0.65 14.00
C VAL A 198 -13.84 -0.34 14.41
N GLU A 199 -14.22 -1.39 15.13
CA GLU A 199 -13.30 -2.46 15.49
C GLU A 199 -13.17 -3.45 14.32
N PRO A 200 -11.96 -3.66 13.76
CA PRO A 200 -11.78 -4.59 12.66
C PRO A 200 -11.80 -6.04 13.16
N GLU A 201 -12.58 -6.86 12.51
CA GLU A 201 -12.70 -8.29 12.80
C GLU A 201 -11.69 -9.08 11.94
N THR A 202 -10.86 -9.90 12.58
CA THR A 202 -9.90 -10.75 11.87
C THR A 202 -10.58 -12.02 11.39
N VAL A 203 -11.14 -11.97 10.19
CA VAL A 203 -11.92 -13.04 9.57
C VAL A 203 -11.73 -13.03 8.06
N VAL A 204 -11.52 -14.20 7.46
CA VAL A 204 -11.54 -14.37 6.00
C VAL A 204 -12.96 -14.28 5.49
N MET A 205 -13.26 -13.22 4.74
CA MET A 205 -14.54 -13.04 4.07
C MET A 205 -14.54 -13.77 2.72
N PRO A 206 -15.47 -14.67 2.47
CA PRO A 206 -15.63 -15.32 1.17
C PRO A 206 -16.26 -14.36 0.13
N ALA A 207 -16.38 -14.83 -1.11
CA ALA A 207 -17.22 -14.20 -2.11
C ALA A 207 -18.69 -14.05 -1.59
N PRO A 208 -19.43 -13.04 -2.07
CA PRO A 208 -20.72 -12.69 -1.49
C PRO A 208 -21.77 -13.81 -1.68
N LEU A 209 -22.44 -14.16 -0.59
CA LEU A 209 -23.57 -15.11 -0.59
C LEU A 209 -24.86 -14.34 -0.32
N LEU A 210 -25.72 -14.25 -1.35
CA LEU A 210 -27.01 -13.57 -1.25
C LEU A 210 -28.10 -14.54 -0.74
N ASP A 211 -28.71 -14.26 0.41
CA ASP A 211 -29.99 -14.84 0.81
C ASP A 211 -31.12 -14.15 0.03
N LYS A 212 -31.56 -14.79 -1.04
CA LYS A 212 -32.61 -14.26 -1.93
C LYS A 212 -33.97 -14.05 -1.23
N ARG A 213 -34.24 -14.73 -0.13
CA ARG A 213 -35.51 -14.57 0.59
C ARG A 213 -35.57 -13.28 1.40
N ARG A 214 -34.42 -12.89 1.94
CA ARG A 214 -34.23 -11.66 2.75
C ARG A 214 -33.72 -10.49 1.96
N ASP A 215 -33.21 -10.75 0.76
CA ASP A 215 -32.47 -9.78 -0.06
C ASP A 215 -31.27 -9.16 0.70
N LEU A 216 -30.54 -10.00 1.46
CA LEU A 216 -29.40 -9.64 2.30
C LEU A 216 -28.22 -10.58 2.02
N TYR A 217 -27.03 -10.07 2.21
CA TYR A 217 -25.79 -10.87 2.12
C TYR A 217 -25.49 -11.53 3.46
N VAL A 218 -25.11 -12.82 3.42
CA VAL A 218 -24.78 -13.61 4.61
C VAL A 218 -23.30 -13.41 4.97
N LEU A 219 -23.03 -13.10 6.23
CA LEU A 219 -21.69 -12.96 6.79
C LEU A 219 -21.19 -14.30 7.39
N PRO A 220 -19.85 -14.47 7.59
CA PRO A 220 -19.27 -15.73 8.05
C PRO A 220 -19.81 -16.26 9.38
N ASP A 221 -20.24 -15.38 10.26
CA ASP A 221 -20.82 -15.71 11.57
C ASP A 221 -22.33 -15.98 11.52
N GLY A 222 -22.93 -15.90 10.34
CA GLY A 222 -24.38 -16.02 10.12
C GLY A 222 -25.14 -14.70 10.25
N GLY A 223 -24.48 -13.60 10.56
CA GLY A 223 -25.04 -12.26 10.46
C GLY A 223 -25.35 -11.89 9.01
N THR A 224 -25.94 -10.70 8.80
CA THR A 224 -26.33 -10.25 7.47
C THR A 224 -25.96 -8.78 7.22
N ALA A 225 -25.73 -8.42 5.97
CA ALA A 225 -25.49 -7.06 5.52
C ALA A 225 -26.38 -6.71 4.33
N ARG A 226 -26.77 -5.44 4.20
CA ARG A 226 -27.48 -4.93 3.01
C ARG A 226 -26.57 -4.83 1.80
N GLY A 227 -25.32 -4.47 2.01
CA GLY A 227 -24.30 -4.34 0.97
C GLY A 227 -22.93 -4.78 1.44
N ILE A 228 -22.03 -5.03 0.49
CA ILE A 228 -20.63 -5.38 0.78
C ILE A 228 -19.72 -4.52 -0.09
N VAL A 229 -18.61 -4.03 0.50
CA VAL A 229 -17.51 -3.38 -0.22
C VAL A 229 -16.26 -4.24 -0.06
N TYR A 230 -15.74 -4.77 -1.15
CA TYR A 230 -14.45 -5.48 -1.18
C TYR A 230 -13.33 -4.50 -1.54
N ALA A 231 -12.54 -4.12 -0.54
CA ALA A 231 -11.36 -3.24 -0.65
C ALA A 231 -10.07 -4.00 -0.31
N CYS A 232 -9.97 -5.26 -0.80
CA CYS A 232 -8.92 -6.21 -0.42
C CYS A 232 -7.61 -6.04 -1.19
N GLY A 233 -7.44 -4.94 -1.97
CA GLY A 233 -6.22 -4.72 -2.75
C GLY A 233 -5.93 -5.89 -3.68
N ALA A 234 -4.72 -6.43 -3.62
CA ALA A 234 -4.27 -7.50 -4.50
C ALA A 234 -5.03 -8.83 -4.34
N TRP A 235 -5.63 -9.08 -3.17
CA TRP A 235 -6.42 -10.29 -2.91
C TRP A 235 -7.79 -10.32 -3.61
N LEU A 236 -8.19 -9.24 -4.28
CA LEU A 236 -9.40 -9.23 -5.12
C LEU A 236 -9.34 -10.30 -6.22
N THR A 237 -8.16 -10.62 -6.74
CA THR A 237 -7.98 -11.67 -7.77
C THR A 237 -8.28 -13.06 -7.25
N GLU A 238 -8.00 -13.32 -5.97
CA GLU A 238 -8.27 -14.61 -5.33
C GLU A 238 -9.76 -14.78 -4.99
N LEU A 239 -10.41 -13.68 -4.60
CA LEU A 239 -11.83 -13.69 -4.30
C LEU A 239 -12.70 -13.75 -5.56
N PHE A 240 -12.25 -13.14 -6.66
CA PHE A 240 -13.02 -13.00 -7.90
C PHE A 240 -12.22 -13.43 -9.15
N PRO A 241 -11.61 -14.62 -9.17
CA PRO A 241 -10.69 -15.04 -10.24
C PRO A 241 -11.35 -15.15 -11.61
N GLN A 242 -12.68 -15.34 -11.66
CA GLN A 242 -13.43 -15.42 -12.92
C GLN A 242 -13.62 -14.04 -13.57
N ILE A 243 -13.54 -12.97 -12.79
CA ILE A 243 -13.77 -11.59 -13.22
C ILE A 243 -12.46 -10.82 -13.28
N LEU A 244 -11.66 -10.91 -12.22
CA LEU A 244 -10.39 -10.21 -12.04
C LEU A 244 -9.21 -11.17 -12.26
N THR A 245 -9.02 -11.57 -13.52
CA THR A 245 -7.85 -12.39 -13.90
C THR A 245 -6.54 -11.61 -13.70
N PRO A 246 -5.39 -12.28 -13.58
CA PRO A 246 -4.09 -11.61 -13.47
C PRO A 246 -3.78 -10.62 -14.60
N ALA A 247 -4.38 -10.81 -15.79
CA ALA A 247 -4.27 -9.87 -16.90
C ALA A 247 -5.05 -8.56 -16.67
N ARG A 248 -6.07 -8.59 -15.83
CA ARG A 248 -6.95 -7.44 -15.54
C ARG A 248 -6.57 -6.69 -14.28
N LEU A 249 -6.22 -7.45 -13.25
CA LEU A 249 -5.76 -6.93 -11.97
C LEU A 249 -4.63 -7.84 -11.47
N SER A 250 -3.53 -7.28 -11.02
CA SER A 250 -2.41 -8.07 -10.52
C SER A 250 -1.77 -7.43 -9.28
N ALA A 251 -1.20 -8.28 -8.43
CA ALA A 251 -0.20 -7.85 -7.47
C ALA A 251 1.13 -7.73 -8.19
N VAL A 252 1.81 -6.59 -8.05
CA VAL A 252 3.15 -6.39 -8.60
C VAL A 252 4.13 -6.11 -7.48
N ARG A 253 5.29 -6.74 -7.53
CA ARG A 253 6.32 -6.58 -6.51
C ARG A 253 6.95 -5.18 -6.59
N SER A 254 7.27 -4.61 -5.44
CA SER A 254 8.02 -3.36 -5.30
C SER A 254 9.13 -3.56 -4.28
N LEU A 255 10.38 -3.31 -4.68
CA LEU A 255 11.55 -3.44 -3.84
C LEU A 255 11.96 -2.07 -3.31
N ILE A 256 12.14 -1.97 -2.00
CA ILE A 256 12.31 -0.73 -1.27
C ILE A 256 13.60 -0.81 -0.45
N PHE A 257 14.39 0.24 -0.50
CA PHE A 257 15.60 0.40 0.28
C PHE A 257 15.57 1.72 1.05
N HIS A 258 16.00 1.70 2.28
CA HIS A 258 16.21 2.89 3.09
C HIS A 258 17.71 3.11 3.26
N PHE A 259 18.19 4.25 2.78
CA PHE A 259 19.59 4.66 2.90
C PHE A 259 19.74 5.59 4.10
N GLY A 260 20.63 5.25 5.02
CA GLY A 260 20.89 6.04 6.23
C GLY A 260 21.91 7.13 5.97
N PRO A 261 21.53 8.43 5.91
CA PRO A 261 22.48 9.53 5.87
C PRO A 261 23.37 9.54 7.11
N GLY A 262 24.49 10.27 7.04
CA GLY A 262 25.37 10.47 8.18
C GLY A 262 24.66 11.20 9.33
N GLN A 263 25.20 11.02 10.55
CA GLN A 263 24.67 11.72 11.72
C GLN A 263 24.72 13.24 11.53
N GLY A 264 23.58 13.93 11.77
CA GLY A 264 23.46 15.37 11.63
C GLY A 264 23.32 15.86 10.18
N ASP A 265 23.10 14.96 9.22
CA ASP A 265 22.94 15.33 7.81
C ASP A 265 21.47 15.70 7.50
N GLU A 266 21.05 16.86 8.00
CA GLU A 266 19.69 17.38 7.90
C GLU A 266 19.23 17.66 6.44
N GLN A 267 20.15 17.71 5.48
CA GLN A 267 19.82 17.97 4.07
C GLN A 267 18.94 16.90 3.45
N TYR A 268 18.83 15.71 4.07
CA TYR A 268 17.98 14.60 3.60
C TYR A 268 16.62 14.55 4.28
N ARG A 269 16.27 15.53 5.11
CA ARG A 269 14.99 15.64 5.80
C ARG A 269 14.12 16.76 5.24
N PRO A 270 12.78 16.67 5.35
CA PRO A 270 11.93 17.81 5.03
C PRO A 270 12.22 19.01 5.97
N PRO A 271 12.13 20.25 5.49
CA PRO A 271 11.83 20.67 4.12
C PRO A 271 13.04 20.72 3.18
N ALA A 272 14.26 20.43 3.68
CA ALA A 272 15.49 20.54 2.89
C ALA A 272 15.56 19.49 1.75
N MET A 273 14.88 18.34 1.92
CA MET A 273 14.76 17.30 0.90
C MET A 273 13.31 17.18 0.44
N PRO A 274 13.03 17.29 -0.87
CA PRO A 274 11.71 17.01 -1.43
C PRO A 274 11.48 15.51 -1.62
N ALA A 275 10.24 15.08 -1.75
CA ALA A 275 9.93 13.82 -2.39
C ALA A 275 10.22 13.94 -3.89
N PHE A 276 10.81 12.91 -4.48
CA PHE A 276 11.25 12.98 -5.88
C PHE A 276 10.83 11.76 -6.68
N VAL A 277 10.16 12.01 -7.80
CA VAL A 277 9.76 11.00 -8.78
C VAL A 277 10.55 11.22 -10.06
N ASP A 278 11.51 10.37 -10.31
CA ASP A 278 12.37 10.42 -11.50
C ASP A 278 11.83 9.44 -12.56
N ARG A 279 10.88 9.92 -13.36
CA ARG A 279 10.28 9.09 -14.42
C ARG A 279 11.25 8.75 -15.53
N ALA A 280 12.25 9.59 -15.76
CA ALA A 280 13.27 9.35 -16.78
C ALA A 280 14.11 8.09 -16.44
N TYR A 281 14.37 7.85 -15.17
CA TYR A 281 15.10 6.68 -14.68
C TYR A 281 14.20 5.60 -14.09
N GLY A 282 12.91 5.88 -13.85
CA GLY A 282 11.95 4.95 -13.29
C GLY A 282 12.17 4.69 -11.80
N PHE A 283 12.64 5.68 -11.05
CA PHE A 283 12.86 5.61 -9.60
C PHE A 283 12.11 6.72 -8.86
N SER A 284 11.88 6.49 -7.59
CA SER A 284 11.32 7.49 -6.68
C SER A 284 12.02 7.42 -5.34
N LEU A 285 12.00 8.54 -4.62
CA LEU A 285 12.46 8.61 -3.24
C LEU A 285 11.53 9.44 -2.35
N LEU A 286 11.58 9.14 -1.06
CA LEU A 286 11.02 9.96 0.02
C LEU A 286 12.15 10.35 0.97
N PRO A 287 12.13 11.58 1.49
CA PRO A 287 13.07 12.06 2.51
C PRO A 287 13.09 11.19 3.76
N ASP A 288 14.14 11.34 4.55
CA ASP A 288 14.22 10.74 5.89
C ASP A 288 13.24 11.43 6.84
N VAL A 289 12.31 10.66 7.38
CA VAL A 289 11.40 11.08 8.44
C VAL A 289 11.56 10.13 9.63
N GLU A 290 11.63 10.67 10.81
CA GLU A 290 11.77 9.93 12.06
C GLU A 290 13.05 9.06 12.14
N GLY A 291 14.08 9.37 11.32
CA GLY A 291 15.32 8.60 11.29
C GLY A 291 15.21 7.25 10.57
N ALA A 292 14.16 7.05 9.77
CA ALA A 292 13.96 5.81 9.03
C ALA A 292 14.91 5.64 7.82
N GLY A 293 15.65 6.71 7.48
CA GLY A 293 16.48 6.79 6.29
C GLY A 293 15.70 7.23 5.03
N VAL A 294 16.42 7.67 4.02
CA VAL A 294 15.87 8.05 2.71
C VAL A 294 15.34 6.80 2.01
N ARG A 295 14.02 6.75 1.78
CA ARG A 295 13.39 5.63 1.13
C ARG A 295 13.49 5.75 -0.38
N CYS A 296 14.02 4.73 -1.03
CA CYS A 296 14.18 4.65 -2.49
C CYS A 296 13.52 3.38 -3.03
N TRP A 297 12.86 3.50 -4.18
CA TRP A 297 12.26 2.34 -4.86
C TRP A 297 12.18 2.56 -6.37
N ARG A 298 12.11 1.46 -7.11
CA ARG A 298 11.83 1.50 -8.54
C ARG A 298 10.34 1.73 -8.78
N SER A 299 9.97 2.78 -9.53
CA SER A 299 8.58 3.14 -9.81
C SER A 299 7.96 2.30 -10.94
N VAL A 300 8.81 1.68 -11.78
CA VAL A 300 8.37 0.75 -12.82
C VAL A 300 8.01 -0.58 -12.16
N PRO A 301 6.85 -1.17 -12.50
CA PRO A 301 6.44 -2.46 -11.95
C PRO A 301 7.50 -3.54 -12.17
N ASP A 302 7.73 -4.34 -11.16
CA ASP A 302 8.44 -5.61 -11.25
C ASP A 302 7.47 -6.74 -11.68
N ALA A 303 7.87 -7.98 -11.54
CA ALA A 303 7.05 -9.13 -11.88
C ALA A 303 5.73 -9.15 -11.11
N SER A 304 4.69 -9.72 -11.73
CA SER A 304 3.46 -10.10 -11.04
C SER A 304 3.76 -11.18 -10.02
N VAL A 305 3.15 -11.08 -8.85
CA VAL A 305 3.40 -11.99 -7.72
C VAL A 305 2.09 -12.43 -7.08
N ASP A 306 2.13 -13.56 -6.39
CA ASP A 306 1.08 -13.96 -5.47
C ASP A 306 1.26 -13.21 -4.15
N PRO A 307 0.26 -12.42 -3.68
CA PRO A 307 0.38 -11.58 -2.51
C PRO A 307 0.63 -12.36 -1.21
N ASP A 308 0.28 -13.64 -1.16
CA ASP A 308 0.47 -14.49 0.02
C ASP A 308 1.82 -15.18 0.09
N SER A 309 2.39 -15.56 -1.05
CA SER A 309 3.55 -16.46 -1.10
C SER A 309 4.84 -15.86 -1.64
N PHE A 310 4.84 -14.63 -2.20
CA PHE A 310 6.05 -14.06 -2.77
C PHE A 310 7.15 -13.80 -1.74
N ASP A 311 8.41 -13.90 -2.17
CA ASP A 311 9.55 -13.57 -1.32
C ASP A 311 9.58 -12.08 -0.99
N ARG A 312 9.51 -11.77 0.31
CA ARG A 312 9.51 -10.41 0.86
C ARG A 312 10.90 -9.84 1.12
N ARG A 313 11.92 -10.50 0.61
CA ARG A 313 13.30 -10.01 0.66
C ARG A 313 13.58 -9.11 -0.54
N ALA A 314 14.28 -8.02 -0.31
CA ALA A 314 14.85 -7.23 -1.38
C ALA A 314 16.14 -7.92 -1.88
N ASP A 315 16.31 -7.97 -3.20
CA ASP A 315 17.45 -8.65 -3.82
C ASP A 315 18.63 -7.69 -4.08
N GLU A 316 19.83 -8.28 -4.21
CA GLU A 316 21.07 -7.53 -4.41
C GLU A 316 21.11 -6.79 -5.76
N ARG A 317 20.48 -7.36 -6.80
CA ARG A 317 20.42 -6.72 -8.12
C ARG A 317 19.62 -5.42 -8.05
N ALA A 318 18.45 -5.43 -7.42
CA ALA A 318 17.64 -4.24 -7.24
C ALA A 318 18.36 -3.19 -6.38
N LEU A 319 19.14 -3.63 -5.39
CA LEU A 319 20.00 -2.72 -4.62
C LEU A 319 21.08 -2.08 -5.51
N ALA A 320 21.74 -2.86 -6.36
CA ALA A 320 22.77 -2.35 -7.29
C ALA A 320 22.16 -1.34 -8.27
N ASP A 321 21.00 -1.65 -8.87
CA ASP A 321 20.28 -0.73 -9.77
C ASP A 321 19.90 0.58 -9.04
N THR A 322 19.44 0.49 -7.79
CA THR A 322 19.10 1.65 -6.97
C THR A 322 20.35 2.50 -6.66
N ARG A 323 21.47 1.86 -6.32
CA ARG A 323 22.75 2.58 -6.09
C ARG A 323 23.29 3.23 -7.36
N GLN A 324 23.12 2.61 -8.52
CA GLN A 324 23.51 3.19 -9.80
C GLN A 324 22.71 4.47 -10.09
N TRP A 325 21.39 4.44 -9.89
CA TRP A 325 20.56 5.63 -10.00
C TRP A 325 20.95 6.71 -8.98
N LEU A 326 21.16 6.34 -7.72
CA LEU A 326 21.61 7.27 -6.67
C LEU A 326 22.96 7.88 -7.03
N SER A 327 23.90 7.14 -7.62
CA SER A 327 25.20 7.68 -8.05
C SER A 327 25.05 8.78 -9.09
N ALA A 328 24.02 8.72 -9.93
CA ALA A 328 23.72 9.75 -10.91
C ALA A 328 22.95 10.94 -10.32
N ARG A 329 22.06 10.71 -9.34
CA ARG A 329 21.15 11.74 -8.81
C ARG A 329 21.53 12.27 -7.43
N LEU A 330 22.04 11.43 -6.54
CA LEU A 330 22.40 11.76 -5.15
C LEU A 330 23.71 11.05 -4.77
N PRO A 331 24.85 11.44 -5.36
CA PRO A 331 26.09 10.68 -5.24
C PRO A 331 26.57 10.49 -3.79
N ARG A 332 26.33 11.46 -2.90
CA ARG A 332 26.66 11.30 -1.47
C ARG A 332 25.80 10.22 -0.78
N LEU A 333 24.51 10.10 -1.17
CA LEU A 333 23.60 9.09 -0.61
C LEU A 333 23.88 7.69 -1.18
N ALA A 334 24.41 7.59 -2.40
CA ALA A 334 24.76 6.32 -3.04
C ALA A 334 25.73 5.46 -2.21
N ALA A 335 26.63 6.11 -1.46
CA ALA A 335 27.60 5.44 -0.58
C ALA A 335 27.05 5.14 0.82
N ALA A 336 25.86 5.66 1.18
CA ALA A 336 25.28 5.48 2.50
C ALA A 336 24.91 4.00 2.78
N PRO A 337 24.95 3.57 4.06
CA PRO A 337 24.51 2.22 4.41
C PRO A 337 23.02 2.05 4.15
N VAL A 338 22.61 0.83 3.77
CA VAL A 338 21.20 0.43 3.78
C VAL A 338 20.81 0.08 5.21
N VAL A 339 19.93 0.88 5.80
CA VAL A 339 19.47 0.69 7.19
C VAL A 339 18.21 -0.17 7.28
N ALA A 340 17.44 -0.26 6.20
CA ALA A 340 16.31 -1.17 6.08
C ALA A 340 16.05 -1.51 4.61
N SER A 341 15.48 -2.67 4.37
CA SER A 341 14.97 -3.07 3.05
C SER A 341 13.67 -3.87 3.20
N ALA A 342 12.82 -3.78 2.19
CA ALA A 342 11.56 -4.51 2.14
C ALA A 342 11.18 -4.86 0.71
N ALA A 343 10.47 -5.97 0.53
CA ALA A 343 9.69 -6.24 -0.65
C ALA A 343 8.21 -6.14 -0.27
N ALA A 344 7.51 -5.25 -0.94
CA ALA A 344 6.08 -5.07 -0.82
C ALA A 344 5.40 -5.44 -2.13
N HIS A 345 4.10 -5.38 -2.18
CA HIS A 345 3.35 -5.45 -3.42
C HIS A 345 2.45 -4.22 -3.57
N ASP A 346 2.10 -3.94 -4.80
CA ASP A 346 1.08 -2.97 -5.17
C ASP A 346 -0.01 -3.67 -5.96
N CYS A 347 -1.22 -3.14 -5.96
CA CYS A 347 -2.34 -3.64 -6.73
C CYS A 347 -2.51 -2.78 -7.98
N ARG A 348 -2.43 -3.39 -9.17
CA ARG A 348 -2.53 -2.69 -10.45
C ARG A 348 -3.59 -3.31 -11.34
N THR A 349 -4.44 -2.46 -11.88
CA THR A 349 -5.29 -2.83 -13.02
C THR A 349 -4.50 -2.78 -14.33
N ALA A 350 -4.99 -3.45 -15.36
CA ALA A 350 -4.38 -3.41 -16.69
C ALA A 350 -4.27 -2.01 -17.28
N THR A 351 -5.22 -1.12 -16.96
CA THR A 351 -5.23 0.28 -17.41
C THR A 351 -4.39 1.19 -16.52
N GLY A 352 -3.95 0.73 -15.34
CA GLY A 352 -3.31 1.57 -14.32
C GLY A 352 -4.28 2.46 -13.53
N ASP A 353 -5.58 2.43 -13.86
CA ASP A 353 -6.62 3.19 -13.17
C ASP A 353 -7.17 2.45 -11.93
N LEU A 354 -7.93 3.17 -11.12
CA LEU A 354 -8.72 2.58 -10.04
C LEU A 354 -9.81 1.68 -10.64
N LEU A 355 -10.07 0.54 -10.01
CA LEU A 355 -11.32 -0.18 -10.14
C LEU A 355 -12.26 0.28 -9.03
N LEU A 356 -13.41 0.83 -9.40
CA LEU A 356 -14.52 1.09 -8.49
C LEU A 356 -15.81 0.81 -9.26
N ASP A 357 -16.35 -0.38 -9.09
CA ASP A 357 -17.59 -0.80 -9.77
C ASP A 357 -18.33 -1.88 -8.99
N ARG A 358 -19.51 -2.20 -9.43
CA ARG A 358 -20.35 -3.26 -8.87
C ARG A 358 -19.91 -4.64 -9.35
N LEU A 359 -20.06 -5.60 -8.47
CA LEU A 359 -19.91 -7.00 -8.86
C LEU A 359 -21.09 -7.42 -9.76
N PRO A 360 -20.85 -7.96 -10.97
CA PRO A 360 -21.91 -8.43 -11.85
C PRO A 360 -22.89 -9.37 -11.15
N GLY A 361 -24.18 -9.10 -11.31
CA GLY A 361 -25.25 -9.86 -10.63
C GLY A 361 -25.50 -9.49 -9.16
N HIS A 362 -24.72 -8.57 -8.59
CA HIS A 362 -24.83 -8.13 -7.20
C HIS A 362 -24.85 -6.60 -7.08
N PRO A 363 -26.00 -5.94 -7.24
CA PRO A 363 -26.09 -4.48 -7.37
C PRO A 363 -25.62 -3.69 -6.13
N ARG A 364 -25.52 -4.35 -4.97
CA ARG A 364 -25.06 -3.75 -3.70
C ARG A 364 -23.73 -4.33 -3.23
N VAL A 365 -22.96 -4.93 -4.14
CA VAL A 365 -21.58 -5.35 -3.87
C VAL A 365 -20.61 -4.56 -4.74
N TRP A 366 -19.66 -3.91 -4.09
CA TRP A 366 -18.67 -3.05 -4.71
C TRP A 366 -17.28 -3.67 -4.67
N LEU A 367 -16.55 -3.57 -5.78
CA LEU A 367 -15.15 -3.94 -5.90
C LEU A 367 -14.31 -2.67 -5.98
N VAL A 368 -13.30 -2.55 -5.12
CA VAL A 368 -12.44 -1.36 -5.06
C VAL A 368 -10.98 -1.79 -4.97
N GLY A 369 -10.16 -1.39 -5.92
CA GLY A 369 -8.73 -1.74 -5.94
C GLY A 369 -7.98 -1.13 -7.11
N GLY A 370 -6.69 -1.45 -7.23
CA GLY A 370 -5.85 -0.93 -8.31
C GLY A 370 -5.29 0.46 -8.02
N ALA A 371 -5.32 1.35 -9.04
CA ALA A 371 -4.77 2.71 -9.01
C ALA A 371 -3.22 2.80 -8.98
N ALA A 372 -2.50 1.72 -9.24
CA ALA A 372 -1.07 1.71 -9.51
C ALA A 372 -0.22 2.51 -8.49
N GLY A 373 -0.35 2.19 -7.19
CA GLY A 373 0.38 2.85 -6.09
C GLY A 373 -0.27 4.12 -5.55
N ARG A 374 -1.26 4.68 -6.23
CA ARG A 374 -1.94 5.92 -5.81
C ARG A 374 -3.03 5.70 -4.75
N ALA A 375 -3.57 4.48 -4.68
CA ALA A 375 -4.74 4.18 -3.85
C ALA A 375 -4.56 4.54 -2.37
N PHE A 376 -3.36 4.38 -1.82
CA PHE A 376 -3.11 4.71 -0.42
C PHE A 376 -3.28 6.21 -0.14
N SER A 377 -2.55 7.05 -0.85
CA SER A 377 -2.54 8.50 -0.60
C SER A 377 -3.89 9.15 -0.93
N LEU A 378 -4.63 8.58 -1.89
CA LEU A 378 -5.95 9.02 -2.29
C LEU A 378 -7.10 8.29 -1.56
N ALA A 379 -6.80 7.44 -0.59
CA ALA A 379 -7.79 6.64 0.13
C ALA A 379 -8.93 7.46 0.76
N PRO A 380 -8.70 8.66 1.33
CA PRO A 380 -9.78 9.51 1.82
C PRO A 380 -10.82 9.84 0.74
N ALA A 381 -10.38 10.35 -0.40
CA ALA A 381 -11.27 10.72 -1.50
C ALA A 381 -11.90 9.50 -2.18
N ILE A 382 -11.17 8.39 -2.31
CA ILE A 382 -11.71 7.12 -2.82
C ILE A 382 -12.78 6.60 -1.87
N GLY A 383 -12.53 6.56 -0.56
CA GLY A 383 -13.51 6.11 0.44
C GLY A 383 -14.79 6.95 0.43
N ALA A 384 -14.68 8.27 0.25
CA ALA A 384 -15.83 9.16 0.09
C ALA A 384 -16.67 8.80 -1.15
N ARG A 385 -16.00 8.49 -2.28
CA ARG A 385 -16.68 8.07 -3.51
C ARG A 385 -17.39 6.74 -3.34
N VAL A 386 -16.73 5.77 -2.70
CA VAL A 386 -17.34 4.47 -2.37
C VAL A 386 -18.58 4.66 -1.50
N ALA A 387 -18.49 5.44 -0.43
CA ALA A 387 -19.62 5.72 0.46
C ALA A 387 -20.79 6.38 -0.31
N ALA A 388 -20.49 7.32 -1.21
CA ALA A 388 -21.51 7.95 -2.04
C ALA A 388 -22.23 6.96 -2.99
N HIS A 389 -21.50 5.98 -3.54
CA HIS A 389 -22.10 4.93 -4.36
C HIS A 389 -22.89 3.89 -3.54
N VAL A 390 -22.49 3.65 -2.30
CA VAL A 390 -23.25 2.80 -1.37
C VAL A 390 -24.57 3.47 -1.00
N ALA A 391 -24.53 4.77 -0.72
CA ALA A 391 -25.74 5.56 -0.38
C ALA A 391 -26.70 5.70 -1.56
N ASP A 392 -26.18 5.84 -2.77
CA ASP A 392 -26.94 5.94 -4.02
C ASP A 392 -26.46 4.89 -5.03
N PRO A 393 -27.03 3.67 -5.00
CA PRO A 393 -26.67 2.63 -5.97
C PRO A 393 -27.01 2.96 -7.43
N ALA A 394 -27.81 4.00 -7.71
CA ALA A 394 -28.11 4.44 -9.08
C ALA A 394 -27.04 5.42 -9.62
N ARG A 395 -26.17 5.93 -8.76
CA ARG A 395 -25.08 6.83 -9.14
C ARG A 395 -24.20 6.20 -10.21
N ALA A 396 -23.95 6.95 -11.29
CA ALA A 396 -23.07 6.52 -12.37
C ALA A 396 -21.62 6.37 -11.86
N VAL A 397 -20.98 5.27 -12.20
CA VAL A 397 -19.55 5.04 -11.95
C VAL A 397 -18.74 5.89 -12.91
N GLU A 398 -17.61 6.40 -12.47
CA GLU A 398 -16.62 7.02 -13.36
C GLU A 398 -16.20 6.01 -14.43
N SER A 399 -16.36 6.38 -15.70
CA SER A 399 -16.19 5.46 -16.82
C SER A 399 -14.80 4.82 -16.85
N ARG A 400 -13.76 5.55 -16.46
CA ARG A 400 -12.38 5.04 -16.38
C ARG A 400 -12.19 3.98 -15.28
N TRP A 401 -13.04 3.97 -14.26
CA TRP A 401 -12.96 3.05 -13.12
C TRP A 401 -13.88 1.84 -13.25
N ALA A 402 -14.68 1.81 -14.30
CA ALA A 402 -15.64 0.75 -14.55
C ALA A 402 -14.95 -0.58 -14.86
N LEU A 403 -15.53 -1.66 -14.36
CA LEU A 403 -15.03 -3.03 -14.55
C LEU A 403 -14.93 -3.39 -16.04
N GLU A 404 -15.83 -2.89 -16.88
CA GLU A 404 -15.84 -3.13 -18.33
C GLU A 404 -14.52 -2.70 -19.01
N ARG A 405 -13.85 -1.66 -18.50
CA ARG A 405 -12.54 -1.20 -19.00
C ARG A 405 -11.43 -2.22 -18.83
N LEU A 406 -11.61 -3.17 -17.93
CA LEU A 406 -10.67 -4.26 -17.67
C LEU A 406 -11.01 -5.52 -18.46
N MET A 407 -12.16 -5.53 -19.14
CA MET A 407 -12.68 -6.69 -19.88
C MET A 407 -12.20 -6.75 -21.34
N ILE A 408 -11.41 -5.74 -21.76
CA ILE A 408 -10.92 -5.60 -23.15
C ILE A 408 -9.66 -6.41 -23.36
#